data_f57e5422e4be5913d7ee5d769ce7d77d
#
_entry.id   f57e5422e4be5913d7ee5d769ce7d77d
#
_cell.length_a   1.000
_cell.length_b   1.000
_cell.length_c   1.000
_cell.angle_alpha   90.00
_cell.angle_beta   90.00
_cell.angle_gamma   90.00
#
_symmetry.space_group_name_H-M   'P 1'
#
loop_
_entity.id
_entity.type
_entity.pdbx_description
1 polymer ?
#
loop_
_entity_poly.entity_id
_entity_poly.type
_entity_poly.pdbx_seq_one_letter_code
_entity_poly.pdbx_strand_id
1 'polypeptide(L)'
;QRQMCIRDRIKDDWFKIQPKLVIFGAGHVAIQLLRIAKFLDFYTIMIDDREEFADPEKLSQADEVYCRDFHDIEDILPEQDNAFYVVVTRGHANDRLCAETVLRRPYLYLGMIGSKGKVAKTFEIMKEEGYSEEQISTIHAPIGLKIGARTPEEIAISIAAEMIAIKNHETESTMSKELFETKESGV
;
A
#
# COMPACT_ATOMS: atom_id res chain seq x y z
N GLN A 1 30.26 -18.35 20.80
CA GLN A 1 28.80 -18.45 20.57
C GLN A 1 28.24 -17.05 20.70
N ARG A 2 27.93 -16.38 19.55
CA ARG A 2 27.22 -15.10 19.56
C ARG A 2 25.78 -15.35 19.99
N GLN A 3 25.41 -14.81 21.13
CA GLN A 3 24.03 -14.76 21.60
C GLN A 3 23.26 -13.87 20.63
N MET A 4 22.52 -14.50 19.71
CA MET A 4 21.65 -13.79 18.77
C MET A 4 20.54 -13.11 19.56
N CYS A 5 20.41 -11.80 19.44
CA CYS A 5 19.46 -10.99 20.20
C CYS A 5 18.02 -11.45 19.87
N ILE A 6 17.15 -11.45 20.87
CA ILE A 6 15.71 -11.78 20.69
C ILE A 6 15.08 -10.94 19.56
N ARG A 7 15.55 -9.70 19.41
CA ARG A 7 15.16 -8.77 18.35
C ARG A 7 15.49 -9.28 16.94
N ASP A 8 16.61 -10.02 16.79
CA ASP A 8 17.00 -10.59 15.50
C ASP A 8 16.19 -11.86 15.19
N ARG A 9 15.79 -12.64 16.20
CA ARG A 9 14.89 -13.79 16.03
C ARG A 9 13.47 -13.40 15.60
N ILE A 10 12.94 -12.32 16.16
CA ILE A 10 11.62 -11.79 15.78
C ILE A 10 11.66 -11.33 14.33
N LYS A 11 12.74 -10.67 13.88
CA LYS A 11 12.92 -10.31 12.46
C LYS A 11 12.93 -11.54 11.55
N ASP A 12 13.63 -12.60 11.93
CA ASP A 12 13.71 -13.83 11.12
C ASP A 12 12.37 -14.58 10.99
N ASP A 13 11.47 -14.49 11.97
CA ASP A 13 10.16 -15.11 11.90
C ASP A 13 9.16 -14.30 11.03
N TRP A 14 9.32 -12.98 10.96
CA TRP A 14 8.53 -12.12 10.05
C TRP A 14 8.84 -12.39 8.56
N PHE A 15 10.07 -12.82 8.24
CA PHE A 15 10.44 -13.21 6.87
C PHE A 15 9.89 -14.58 6.45
N LYS A 16 9.36 -15.39 7.39
CA LYS A 16 8.82 -16.72 7.09
C LYS A 16 7.36 -16.72 6.63
N ILE A 17 6.62 -15.63 6.87
CA ILE A 17 5.24 -15.49 6.43
C ILE A 17 5.23 -14.53 5.24
N GLN A 18 4.91 -15.06 4.07
CA GLN A 18 4.76 -14.26 2.85
C GLN A 18 3.78 -13.11 3.09
N PRO A 19 4.19 -11.84 2.94
CA PRO A 19 3.31 -10.71 3.20
C PRO A 19 2.20 -10.66 2.15
N LYS A 20 0.97 -10.36 2.57
CA LYS A 20 -0.16 -10.20 1.67
C LYS A 20 -0.29 -8.76 1.21
N LEU A 21 -0.49 -8.57 -0.08
CA LEU A 21 -0.80 -7.28 -0.69
C LEU A 21 -2.17 -7.35 -1.37
N VAL A 22 -3.10 -6.55 -0.88
CA VAL A 22 -4.39 -6.32 -1.51
C VAL A 22 -4.33 -5.04 -2.32
N ILE A 23 -4.68 -5.11 -3.60
CA ILE A 23 -4.73 -3.96 -4.50
C ILE A 23 -6.18 -3.75 -4.91
N PHE A 24 -6.77 -2.64 -4.50
CA PHE A 24 -8.09 -2.20 -4.91
C PHE A 24 -7.98 -1.37 -6.19
N GLY A 25 -8.57 -1.89 -7.26
CA GLY A 25 -8.46 -1.39 -8.63
C GLY A 25 -7.43 -2.17 -9.45
N ALA A 26 -7.75 -2.40 -10.74
CA ALA A 26 -6.91 -3.12 -11.69
C ALA A 26 -6.52 -2.24 -12.89
N GLY A 27 -6.31 -0.95 -12.65
CA GLY A 27 -5.85 0.02 -13.66
C GLY A 27 -4.35 -0.09 -13.94
N HIS A 28 -3.83 0.84 -14.77
CA HIS A 28 -2.44 0.80 -15.23
C HIS A 28 -1.41 0.77 -14.09
N VAL A 29 -1.58 1.59 -13.05
CA VAL A 29 -0.67 1.61 -11.89
C VAL A 29 -0.73 0.28 -11.13
N ALA A 30 -1.94 -0.26 -10.92
CA ALA A 30 -2.15 -1.52 -10.23
C ALA A 30 -1.44 -2.70 -10.92
N ILE A 31 -1.53 -2.78 -12.26
CA ILE A 31 -0.86 -3.82 -13.06
C ILE A 31 0.67 -3.74 -12.92
N GLN A 32 1.24 -2.53 -12.93
CA GLN A 32 2.68 -2.38 -12.75
C GLN A 32 3.10 -2.71 -11.31
N LEU A 33 2.29 -2.30 -10.33
CA LEU A 33 2.55 -2.65 -8.93
C LEU A 33 2.46 -4.16 -8.69
N LEU A 34 1.49 -4.86 -9.30
CA LEU A 34 1.37 -6.31 -9.24
C LEU A 34 2.67 -7.00 -9.68
N ARG A 35 3.25 -6.58 -10.81
CA ARG A 35 4.52 -7.13 -11.34
C ARG A 35 5.67 -6.96 -10.36
N ILE A 36 5.79 -5.76 -9.76
CA ILE A 36 6.82 -5.47 -8.77
C ILE A 36 6.57 -6.25 -7.48
N ALA A 37 5.33 -6.35 -7.03
CA ALA A 37 4.94 -7.08 -5.83
C ALA A 37 5.26 -8.58 -5.96
N LYS A 38 5.04 -9.18 -7.13
CA LYS A 38 5.44 -10.57 -7.39
C LYS A 38 6.95 -10.75 -7.38
N PHE A 39 7.71 -9.79 -7.92
CA PHE A 39 9.17 -9.79 -7.83
C PHE A 39 9.67 -9.68 -6.37
N LEU A 40 8.92 -8.99 -5.52
CA LEU A 40 9.20 -8.83 -4.08
C LEU A 40 8.61 -9.96 -3.19
N ASP A 41 8.09 -11.03 -3.80
CA ASP A 41 7.53 -12.19 -3.14
C ASP A 41 6.30 -11.90 -2.26
N PHE A 42 5.44 -10.94 -2.67
CA PHE A 42 4.14 -10.75 -2.04
C PHE A 42 3.12 -11.78 -2.54
N TYR A 43 2.26 -12.26 -1.63
CA TYR A 43 0.99 -12.88 -2.01
C TYR A 43 0.01 -11.79 -2.39
N THR A 44 -0.47 -11.80 -3.62
CA THR A 44 -1.19 -10.67 -4.23
C THR A 44 -2.66 -10.99 -4.46
N ILE A 45 -3.52 -10.09 -3.99
CA ILE A 45 -4.97 -10.14 -4.15
C ILE A 45 -5.40 -8.89 -4.92
N MET A 46 -6.02 -9.08 -6.09
CA MET A 46 -6.51 -8.00 -6.94
C MET A 46 -8.04 -7.93 -6.85
N ILE A 47 -8.59 -6.74 -6.64
CA ILE A 47 -10.03 -6.52 -6.54
C ILE A 47 -10.42 -5.32 -7.42
N ASP A 48 -11.34 -5.51 -8.35
CA ASP A 48 -11.94 -4.42 -9.14
C ASP A 48 -13.45 -4.67 -9.29
N ASP A 49 -14.24 -3.62 -9.34
CA ASP A 49 -15.70 -3.70 -9.50
C ASP A 49 -16.14 -3.93 -10.97
N ARG A 50 -15.19 -3.90 -11.90
CA ARG A 50 -15.43 -4.03 -13.33
C ARG A 50 -14.89 -5.35 -13.86
N GLU A 51 -15.74 -6.16 -14.46
CA GLU A 51 -15.41 -7.49 -15.00
C GLU A 51 -14.29 -7.44 -16.03
N GLU A 52 -14.26 -6.41 -16.88
CA GLU A 52 -13.23 -6.21 -17.91
C GLU A 52 -11.83 -5.94 -17.36
N PHE A 53 -11.72 -5.47 -16.09
CA PHE A 53 -10.46 -5.20 -15.38
C PHE A 53 -10.12 -6.33 -14.41
N ALA A 54 -11.08 -6.90 -13.72
CA ALA A 54 -10.91 -8.06 -12.84
C ALA A 54 -10.89 -9.39 -13.63
N ASP A 55 -10.11 -9.41 -14.70
CA ASP A 55 -9.98 -10.55 -15.61
C ASP A 55 -8.78 -11.42 -15.20
N PRO A 56 -9.00 -12.66 -14.73
CA PRO A 56 -7.91 -13.54 -14.31
C PRO A 56 -6.90 -13.88 -15.42
N GLU A 57 -7.29 -13.82 -16.69
CA GLU A 57 -6.36 -14.06 -17.79
C GLU A 57 -5.38 -12.88 -17.95
N LYS A 58 -5.88 -11.65 -17.82
CA LYS A 58 -5.06 -10.43 -17.86
C LYS A 58 -4.22 -10.24 -16.59
N LEU A 59 -4.73 -10.68 -15.45
CA LEU A 59 -4.09 -10.60 -14.14
C LEU A 59 -3.47 -11.94 -13.71
N SER A 60 -3.03 -12.76 -14.66
CA SER A 60 -2.53 -14.13 -14.43
C SER A 60 -1.32 -14.22 -13.48
N GLN A 61 -0.67 -13.12 -13.15
CA GLN A 61 0.40 -13.06 -12.16
C GLN A 61 -0.11 -12.92 -10.73
N ALA A 62 -1.37 -12.48 -10.53
CA ALA A 62 -1.96 -12.38 -9.21
C ALA A 62 -2.27 -13.77 -8.65
N ASP A 63 -2.16 -13.92 -7.32
CA ASP A 63 -2.52 -15.17 -6.67
C ASP A 63 -4.04 -15.32 -6.56
N GLU A 64 -4.75 -14.21 -6.35
CA GLU A 64 -6.20 -14.14 -6.32
C GLU A 64 -6.71 -12.92 -7.09
N VAL A 65 -7.82 -13.08 -7.82
CA VAL A 65 -8.50 -12.00 -8.55
C VAL A 65 -9.99 -12.06 -8.23
N TYR A 66 -10.55 -10.96 -7.79
CA TYR A 66 -11.96 -10.84 -7.46
C TYR A 66 -12.63 -9.71 -8.25
N CYS A 67 -13.73 -10.03 -8.93
CA CYS A 67 -14.67 -9.04 -9.45
C CYS A 67 -15.77 -8.82 -8.39
N ARG A 68 -15.66 -7.74 -7.61
CA ARG A 68 -16.58 -7.47 -6.49
C ARG A 68 -16.85 -5.97 -6.37
N ASP A 69 -18.09 -5.63 -6.04
CA ASP A 69 -18.43 -4.29 -5.58
C ASP A 69 -17.64 -3.97 -4.30
N PHE A 70 -17.04 -2.78 -4.23
CA PHE A 70 -16.25 -2.37 -3.06
C PHE A 70 -17.07 -2.23 -1.76
N HIS A 71 -18.41 -2.26 -1.85
CA HIS A 71 -19.30 -2.39 -0.69
C HIS A 71 -19.37 -3.82 -0.13
N ASP A 72 -18.93 -4.83 -0.88
CA ASP A 72 -19.07 -6.26 -0.55
C ASP A 72 -17.71 -6.98 -0.66
N ILE A 73 -16.71 -6.51 0.08
CA ILE A 73 -15.33 -7.03 0.03
C ILE A 73 -14.81 -7.51 1.38
N GLU A 74 -15.54 -7.30 2.47
CA GLU A 74 -15.03 -7.56 3.83
C GLU A 74 -14.62 -9.03 4.05
N ASP A 75 -15.34 -9.97 3.45
CA ASP A 75 -15.15 -11.42 3.59
C ASP A 75 -13.91 -11.96 2.86
N ILE A 76 -13.40 -11.22 1.86
CA ILE A 76 -12.23 -11.64 1.06
C ILE A 76 -10.93 -10.95 1.50
N LEU A 77 -11.00 -10.00 2.43
CA LEU A 77 -9.81 -9.30 2.90
C LEU A 77 -9.09 -10.08 4.01
N PRO A 78 -7.75 -10.14 4.00
CA PRO A 78 -7.00 -10.81 5.06
C PRO A 78 -7.18 -10.13 6.42
N GLU A 79 -7.26 -10.95 7.49
CA GLU A 79 -7.30 -10.49 8.88
C GLU A 79 -5.91 -10.61 9.55
N GLN A 80 -4.87 -10.11 8.89
CA GLN A 80 -3.49 -10.21 9.34
C GLN A 80 -2.91 -8.82 9.58
N ASP A 81 -2.21 -8.65 10.67
CA ASP A 81 -1.54 -7.40 11.05
C ASP A 81 -0.35 -7.03 10.14
N ASN A 82 0.15 -7.97 9.35
CA ASN A 82 1.20 -7.76 8.34
C ASN A 82 0.66 -7.57 6.90
N ALA A 83 -0.64 -7.34 6.73
CA ALA A 83 -1.24 -7.10 5.43
C ALA A 83 -0.96 -5.68 4.92
N PHE A 84 -0.74 -5.57 3.62
CA PHE A 84 -0.56 -4.32 2.89
C PHE A 84 -1.79 -4.07 2.03
N TYR A 85 -2.26 -2.84 2.02
CA TYR A 85 -3.41 -2.42 1.23
C TYR A 85 -3.06 -1.22 0.38
N VAL A 86 -3.34 -1.30 -0.91
CA VAL A 86 -3.12 -0.23 -1.88
C VAL A 86 -4.42 0.10 -2.58
N VAL A 87 -4.87 1.33 -2.42
CA VAL A 87 -6.11 1.84 -2.99
C VAL A 87 -5.78 2.70 -4.20
N VAL A 88 -6.06 2.16 -5.39
CA VAL A 88 -5.80 2.78 -6.70
C VAL A 88 -7.02 2.61 -7.62
N THR A 89 -8.22 2.79 -7.06
CA THR A 89 -9.48 2.59 -7.76
C THR A 89 -9.78 3.74 -8.74
N ARG A 90 -10.85 3.58 -9.51
CA ARG A 90 -11.39 4.65 -10.34
C ARG A 90 -12.43 5.46 -9.56
N GLY A 91 -11.99 6.60 -9.02
CA GLY A 91 -12.88 7.57 -8.40
C GLY A 91 -12.81 7.63 -6.88
N HIS A 92 -13.00 8.84 -6.35
CA HIS A 92 -12.75 9.15 -4.94
C HIS A 92 -13.70 8.47 -3.96
N ALA A 93 -14.93 8.17 -4.39
CA ALA A 93 -15.91 7.50 -3.55
C ALA A 93 -15.44 6.07 -3.23
N ASN A 94 -14.97 5.34 -4.25
CA ASN A 94 -14.45 4.00 -4.08
C ASN A 94 -13.14 3.99 -3.30
N ASP A 95 -12.23 4.97 -3.56
CA ASP A 95 -10.98 5.10 -2.81
C ASP A 95 -11.26 5.26 -1.30
N ARG A 96 -12.20 6.15 -0.95
CA ARG A 96 -12.62 6.37 0.43
C ARG A 96 -13.22 5.11 1.05
N LEU A 97 -14.18 4.49 0.37
CA LEU A 97 -14.86 3.28 0.85
C LEU A 97 -13.87 2.15 1.16
N CYS A 98 -12.92 1.89 0.24
CA CYS A 98 -11.87 0.89 0.46
C CYS A 98 -11.00 1.24 1.67
N ALA A 99 -10.58 2.50 1.82
CA ALA A 99 -9.78 2.94 2.95
C ALA A 99 -10.55 2.78 4.27
N GLU A 100 -11.82 3.16 4.33
CA GLU A 100 -12.69 2.98 5.51
C GLU A 100 -12.87 1.51 5.89
N THR A 101 -13.01 0.63 4.90
CA THR A 101 -13.11 -0.81 5.13
C THR A 101 -11.83 -1.37 5.75
N VAL A 102 -10.65 -0.90 5.29
CA VAL A 102 -9.36 -1.32 5.83
C VAL A 102 -9.11 -0.77 7.23
N LEU A 103 -9.51 0.46 7.54
CA LEU A 103 -9.35 1.07 8.88
C LEU A 103 -10.04 0.29 10.01
N ARG A 104 -10.97 -0.61 9.69
CA ARG A 104 -11.71 -1.43 10.68
C ARG A 104 -11.02 -2.76 11.01
N ARG A 105 -9.86 -3.03 10.43
CA ARG A 105 -9.12 -4.29 10.59
C ARG A 105 -7.64 -4.06 10.86
N PRO A 106 -6.89 -5.07 11.30
CA PRO A 106 -5.45 -4.95 11.43
C PRO A 106 -4.77 -4.86 10.05
N TYR A 107 -3.74 -4.03 9.94
CA TYR A 107 -2.91 -3.89 8.75
C TYR A 107 -1.54 -3.31 9.11
N LEU A 108 -0.55 -3.54 8.26
CA LEU A 108 0.77 -2.92 8.38
C LEU A 108 0.87 -1.64 7.55
N TYR A 109 0.22 -1.61 6.38
CA TYR A 109 0.29 -0.49 5.46
C TYR A 109 -1.05 -0.27 4.76
N LEU A 110 -1.48 0.97 4.70
CA LEU A 110 -2.62 1.43 3.91
C LEU A 110 -2.21 2.66 3.12
N GLY A 111 -2.10 2.51 1.80
CA GLY A 111 -1.78 3.61 0.88
C GLY A 111 -2.94 3.94 -0.05
N MET A 112 -3.21 5.21 -0.28
CA MET A 112 -4.29 5.69 -1.16
C MET A 112 -3.76 6.66 -2.20
N ILE A 113 -4.11 6.42 -3.47
CA ILE A 113 -3.73 7.29 -4.58
C ILE A 113 -4.55 8.59 -4.58
N GLY A 114 -3.92 9.67 -4.97
CA GLY A 114 -4.66 10.93 -5.16
C GLY A 114 -3.73 12.14 -5.25
N SER A 115 -4.21 13.22 -5.84
CA SER A 115 -3.54 14.52 -5.70
C SER A 115 -3.73 15.04 -4.27
N LYS A 116 -2.84 15.93 -3.81
CA LYS A 116 -2.95 16.55 -2.47
C LYS A 116 -4.33 17.13 -2.18
N GLY A 117 -4.93 17.84 -3.15
CA GLY A 117 -6.26 18.44 -2.99
C GLY A 117 -7.38 17.40 -2.89
N LYS A 118 -7.25 16.29 -3.61
CA LYS A 118 -8.22 15.19 -3.55
C LYS A 118 -8.13 14.44 -2.24
N VAL A 119 -6.91 14.15 -1.77
CA VAL A 119 -6.67 13.51 -0.47
C VAL A 119 -7.23 14.38 0.66
N ALA A 120 -6.94 15.69 0.66
CA ALA A 120 -7.46 16.61 1.68
C ALA A 120 -9.01 16.57 1.76
N LYS A 121 -9.68 16.62 0.60
CA LYS A 121 -11.14 16.53 0.56
C LYS A 121 -11.67 15.19 1.05
N THR A 122 -11.00 14.08 0.72
CA THR A 122 -11.37 12.75 1.23
C THR A 122 -11.26 12.70 2.75
N PHE A 123 -10.18 13.23 3.30
CA PHE A 123 -9.95 13.25 4.75
C PHE A 123 -10.93 14.18 5.49
N GLU A 124 -11.36 15.29 4.88
CA GLU A 124 -12.43 16.13 5.43
C GLU A 124 -13.74 15.34 5.58
N ILE A 125 -14.15 14.63 4.53
CA ILE A 125 -15.36 13.80 4.55
C ILE A 125 -15.24 12.69 5.63
N MET A 126 -14.11 12.00 5.71
CA MET A 126 -13.89 10.97 6.72
C MET A 126 -13.97 11.52 8.16
N LYS A 127 -13.48 12.74 8.40
CA LYS A 127 -13.63 13.44 9.69
C LYS A 127 -15.11 13.75 9.99
N GLU A 128 -15.88 14.22 9.02
CA GLU A 128 -17.31 14.45 9.15
C GLU A 128 -18.09 13.16 9.46
N GLU A 129 -17.63 12.02 8.96
CA GLU A 129 -18.19 10.70 9.22
C GLU A 129 -17.71 10.07 10.54
N GLY A 130 -16.86 10.77 11.30
CA GLY A 130 -16.47 10.39 12.66
C GLY A 130 -15.13 9.63 12.79
N TYR A 131 -14.34 9.53 11.72
CA TYR A 131 -12.99 8.99 11.82
C TYR A 131 -12.07 9.99 12.53
N SER A 132 -11.27 9.50 13.48
CA SER A 132 -10.34 10.34 14.23
C SER A 132 -9.14 10.77 13.36
N GLU A 133 -8.50 11.88 13.75
CA GLU A 133 -7.26 12.32 13.07
C GLU A 133 -6.15 11.27 13.18
N GLU A 134 -6.11 10.54 14.29
CA GLU A 134 -5.16 9.46 14.50
C GLU A 134 -5.37 8.34 13.46
N GLN A 135 -6.62 7.87 13.27
CA GLN A 135 -6.95 6.88 12.25
C GLN A 135 -6.60 7.36 10.83
N ILE A 136 -6.98 8.58 10.49
CA ILE A 136 -6.72 9.16 9.17
C ILE A 136 -5.21 9.31 8.92
N SER A 137 -4.42 9.64 9.93
CA SER A 137 -2.97 9.82 9.83
C SER A 137 -2.20 8.53 9.53
N THR A 138 -2.83 7.37 9.72
CA THR A 138 -2.23 6.08 9.35
C THR A 138 -2.31 5.78 7.85
N ILE A 139 -3.11 6.55 7.09
CA ILE A 139 -3.25 6.40 5.64
C ILE A 139 -2.11 7.14 4.93
N HIS A 140 -1.27 6.41 4.21
CA HIS A 140 -0.24 6.98 3.34
C HIS A 140 -0.90 7.58 2.08
N ALA A 141 -1.13 8.90 2.09
CA ALA A 141 -1.78 9.59 0.98
C ALA A 141 -1.25 11.03 0.82
N PRO A 142 -0.85 11.44 -0.38
CA PRO A 142 -0.73 10.64 -1.61
C PRO A 142 0.27 9.49 -1.47
N ILE A 143 -0.13 8.30 -1.92
CA ILE A 143 0.68 7.08 -1.84
C ILE A 143 2.02 7.21 -2.56
N GLY A 144 3.07 6.59 -2.01
CA GLY A 144 4.38 6.46 -2.61
C GLY A 144 5.36 7.57 -2.23
N LEU A 145 6.65 7.24 -2.26
CA LEU A 145 7.73 8.18 -1.98
C LEU A 145 7.81 9.29 -3.04
N LYS A 146 8.21 10.49 -2.63
CA LYS A 146 8.38 11.67 -3.52
C LYS A 146 9.64 11.56 -4.37
N ILE A 147 9.62 10.71 -5.39
CA ILE A 147 10.73 10.53 -6.34
C ILE A 147 10.53 11.25 -7.67
N GLY A 148 9.44 12.03 -7.81
CA GLY A 148 9.11 12.71 -9.06
C GLY A 148 8.44 11.83 -10.10
N ALA A 149 7.86 10.69 -9.69
CA ALA A 149 7.17 9.72 -10.53
C ALA A 149 6.02 10.35 -11.35
N ARG A 150 5.93 10.00 -12.64
CA ARG A 150 4.93 10.52 -13.58
C ARG A 150 4.22 9.43 -14.37
N THR A 151 4.92 8.35 -14.72
CA THR A 151 4.34 7.21 -15.44
C THR A 151 3.77 6.17 -14.50
N PRO A 152 2.85 5.31 -14.93
CA PRO A 152 2.33 4.22 -14.10
C PRO A 152 3.43 3.33 -13.50
N GLU A 153 4.49 3.07 -14.26
CA GLU A 153 5.65 2.28 -13.85
C GLU A 153 6.44 2.99 -12.73
N GLU A 154 6.70 4.28 -12.90
CA GLU A 154 7.42 5.08 -11.91
C GLU A 154 6.60 5.23 -10.61
N ILE A 155 5.27 5.42 -10.73
CA ILE A 155 4.37 5.47 -9.59
C ILE A 155 4.36 4.14 -8.86
N ALA A 156 4.30 3.01 -9.57
CA ALA A 156 4.36 1.68 -8.96
C ALA A 156 5.69 1.44 -8.23
N ILE A 157 6.81 1.92 -8.78
CA ILE A 157 8.12 1.88 -8.10
C ILE A 157 8.10 2.72 -6.83
N SER A 158 7.52 3.93 -6.88
CA SER A 158 7.45 4.80 -5.70
C SER A 158 6.60 4.19 -4.57
N ILE A 159 5.49 3.53 -4.92
CA ILE A 159 4.65 2.79 -3.98
C ILE A 159 5.41 1.60 -3.39
N ALA A 160 6.05 0.79 -4.23
CA ALA A 160 6.82 -0.36 -3.79
C ALA A 160 7.97 0.04 -2.85
N ALA A 161 8.65 1.14 -3.14
CA ALA A 161 9.72 1.67 -2.28
C ALA A 161 9.18 2.10 -0.91
N GLU A 162 8.02 2.76 -0.84
CA GLU A 162 7.37 3.11 0.42
C GLU A 162 6.96 1.86 1.21
N MET A 163 6.37 0.86 0.53
CA MET A 163 6.03 -0.44 1.15
C MET A 163 7.26 -1.14 1.74
N ILE A 164 8.39 -1.12 1.04
CA ILE A 164 9.66 -1.69 1.53
C ILE A 164 10.14 -0.94 2.77
N ALA A 165 10.08 0.39 2.77
CA ALA A 165 10.48 1.22 3.92
C ALA A 165 9.65 0.88 5.17
N ILE A 166 8.32 0.80 5.03
CA ILE A 166 7.41 0.42 6.11
C ILE A 166 7.69 -1.02 6.58
N LYS A 167 7.83 -1.97 5.66
CA LYS A 167 8.16 -3.36 5.98
C LYS A 167 9.44 -3.49 6.82
N ASN A 168 10.42 -2.65 6.55
CA ASN A 168 11.72 -2.67 7.22
C ASN A 168 11.81 -1.69 8.41
N HIS A 169 10.68 -1.06 8.79
CA HIS A 169 10.62 -0.05 9.87
C HIS A 169 11.51 1.19 9.64
N GLU A 170 11.78 1.51 8.38
CA GLU A 170 12.47 2.74 8.01
C GLU A 170 11.47 3.90 7.90
N THR A 171 11.85 5.08 8.37
CA THR A 171 11.00 6.28 8.29
C THR A 171 11.48 7.20 7.18
N GLU A 172 10.56 7.95 6.54
CA GLU A 172 10.92 8.96 5.50
C GLU A 172 11.98 9.98 5.99
N SER A 173 12.01 10.28 7.29
CA SER A 173 12.98 11.20 7.87
C SER A 173 14.41 10.66 7.85
N THR A 174 14.59 9.35 7.95
CA THR A 174 15.91 8.70 7.88
C THR A 174 16.44 8.72 6.45
N MET A 175 15.58 8.39 5.47
CA MET A 175 15.96 8.38 4.05
C MET A 175 16.28 9.77 3.50
N SER A 176 15.58 10.82 3.98
CA SER A 176 15.81 12.20 3.52
C SER A 176 17.07 12.84 4.10
N LYS A 177 17.42 12.55 5.35
CA LYS A 177 18.58 13.14 6.01
C LYS A 177 19.89 12.66 5.42
N GLU A 178 20.05 11.37 5.17
CA GLU A 178 21.29 10.81 4.62
C GLU A 178 21.60 11.30 3.20
N LEU A 179 20.56 11.53 2.37
CA LEU A 179 20.74 12.06 1.01
C LEU A 179 21.15 13.55 0.96
N PHE A 180 20.87 14.33 2.01
CA PHE A 180 21.20 15.75 2.08
C PHE A 180 22.48 16.03 2.87
N GLU A 181 22.81 15.23 3.89
CA GLU A 181 24.04 15.39 4.69
C GLU A 181 25.31 15.08 3.89
N THR A 182 25.25 14.25 2.86
CA THR A 182 26.40 13.99 1.94
C THR A 182 26.72 15.16 1.00
N LYS A 183 25.88 16.19 0.90
CA LYS A 183 26.15 17.37 0.06
C LYS A 183 26.82 18.53 0.80
N GLU A 184 26.79 18.54 2.13
CA GLU A 184 27.42 19.62 2.91
C GLU A 184 28.85 19.30 3.39
N SER A 185 29.32 18.07 3.24
CA SER A 185 30.68 17.65 3.63
C SER A 185 31.70 17.64 2.49
N GLY A 186 31.38 18.25 1.36
CA GLY A 186 32.22 18.31 0.17
C GLY A 186 32.55 19.74 -0.25
N VAL A 187 33.26 20.48 0.60
CA VAL A 187 34.06 21.69 0.23
C VAL A 187 35.45 21.53 0.78
#